data_8e853e763b8bd71e3088ac5ede17eb3b
#
_entry.id   8e853e763b8bd71e3088ac5ede17eb3b
#
_cell.length_a   1.000
_cell.length_b   1.000
_cell.length_c   1.000
_cell.angle_alpha   90.00
_cell.angle_beta   90.00
_cell.angle_gamma   90.00
#
_symmetry.space_group_name_H-M   'P 1'
#
loop_
_entity.id
_entity.type
_entity.pdbx_description
1 polymer ?
#
loop_
_entity_poly.entity_id
_entity_poly.type
_entity_poly.pdbx_seq_one_letter_code
_entity_poly.pdbx_strand_id
1 'polypeptide(L)'
;MLAINIDDVINVLNSCKNYLIALGIIFAVIIIAMIAVSKLNKPLKKMIRAQGWIAILLSVVVIVNLICTGPMYSMISLAMGEGSISEETSAAATELCEDIAEEGIVLLQNHDNTLPLAQGTKLNVFGWSSTNPIYGGTGSGGLSDAYPTVPLLEGLKNAGFDVNQDLVKFYEEYRSTRPTVGMWGQDWTIPEPSMEEYDNAGIFESAKEYSDTAMVVIARSGGEGADLPTSLDPNVEDNFQDGGTFGSSGLRYSENKDDLDASKHYLELSNREQAMLDRVAEDYDNIILVVNAANTMELGFVSDHEQIKSV
;
A
#
# COMPACT_ATOMS: atom_id res chain seq x y z
N MET A 1 3.74 -14.11 6.42
CA MET A 1 3.44 -14.86 7.67
C MET A 1 2.93 -13.85 8.66
N LEU A 2 1.65 -13.88 9.06
CA LEU A 2 1.06 -12.94 10.03
C LEU A 2 1.85 -13.04 11.34
N ALA A 3 2.57 -12.00 11.71
CA ALA A 3 3.18 -11.90 13.04
C ALA A 3 2.05 -11.58 14.03
N ILE A 4 1.60 -12.60 14.77
CA ILE A 4 0.59 -12.43 15.81
C ILE A 4 1.28 -11.72 16.99
N ASN A 5 0.88 -10.49 17.26
CA ASN A 5 1.36 -9.74 18.43
C ASN A 5 0.70 -10.28 19.71
N ILE A 6 1.45 -10.28 20.82
CA ILE A 6 0.93 -10.68 22.14
C ILE A 6 -0.26 -9.81 22.56
N ASP A 7 -0.25 -8.53 22.26
CA ASP A 7 -1.33 -7.60 22.59
C ASP A 7 -2.64 -7.94 21.87
N ASP A 8 -2.58 -8.42 20.62
CA ASP A 8 -3.77 -8.87 19.89
C ASP A 8 -4.38 -10.11 20.54
N VAL A 9 -3.55 -11.06 20.98
CA VAL A 9 -4.01 -12.24 21.73
C VAL A 9 -4.66 -11.82 23.05
N ILE A 10 -4.08 -10.86 23.77
CA ILE A 10 -4.62 -10.32 25.02
C ILE A 10 -5.98 -9.64 24.77
N ASN A 11 -6.10 -8.85 23.73
CA ASN A 11 -7.35 -8.16 23.35
C ASN A 11 -8.46 -9.15 23.01
N VAL A 12 -8.16 -10.19 22.23
CA VAL A 12 -9.10 -11.28 21.93
C VAL A 12 -9.52 -12.02 23.21
N LEU A 13 -8.57 -12.35 24.08
CA LEU A 13 -8.87 -12.99 25.36
C LEU A 13 -9.74 -12.11 26.26
N ASN A 14 -9.48 -10.79 26.31
CA ASN A 14 -10.29 -9.83 27.05
C ASN A 14 -11.73 -9.74 26.51
N SER A 15 -11.91 -9.77 25.20
CA SER A 15 -13.22 -9.77 24.55
C SER A 15 -14.03 -11.02 24.89
N CYS A 16 -13.35 -12.15 25.03
CA CYS A 16 -13.97 -13.44 25.38
C CYS A 16 -14.04 -13.71 26.89
N LYS A 17 -13.45 -12.86 27.73
CA LYS A 17 -13.25 -13.08 29.16
C LYS A 17 -14.52 -13.52 29.91
N ASN A 18 -15.64 -12.87 29.71
CA ASN A 18 -16.89 -13.16 30.41
C ASN A 18 -17.45 -14.54 30.05
N TYR A 19 -17.29 -14.98 28.81
CA TYR A 19 -17.67 -16.31 28.34
C TYR A 19 -16.78 -17.39 28.95
N LEU A 20 -15.47 -17.15 29.03
CA LEU A 20 -14.51 -18.08 29.65
C LEU A 20 -14.74 -18.19 31.16
N ILE A 21 -15.06 -17.10 31.85
CA ILE A 21 -15.43 -17.12 33.28
C ILE A 21 -16.71 -17.92 33.48
N ALA A 22 -17.73 -17.69 32.65
CA ALA A 22 -18.99 -18.46 32.75
C ALA A 22 -18.75 -19.97 32.56
N LEU A 23 -17.93 -20.34 31.56
CA LEU A 23 -17.56 -21.73 31.34
C LEU A 23 -16.85 -22.35 32.57
N GLY A 24 -15.91 -21.60 33.15
CA GLY A 24 -15.19 -22.02 34.36
C GLY A 24 -16.13 -22.25 35.56
N ILE A 25 -17.11 -21.38 35.77
CA ILE A 25 -18.13 -21.52 36.81
C ILE A 25 -19.01 -22.75 36.56
N ILE A 26 -19.47 -22.95 35.33
CA ILE A 26 -20.28 -24.13 34.95
C ILE A 26 -19.48 -25.40 35.21
N PHE A 27 -18.22 -25.47 34.83
CA PHE A 27 -17.35 -26.63 35.10
C PHE A 27 -17.20 -26.90 36.59
N ALA A 28 -16.92 -25.85 37.37
CA ALA A 28 -16.77 -25.98 38.82
C ALA A 28 -18.04 -26.56 39.46
N VAL A 29 -19.20 -26.03 39.10
CA VAL A 29 -20.50 -26.51 39.62
C VAL A 29 -20.75 -27.99 39.27
N ILE A 30 -20.55 -28.37 38.01
CA ILE A 30 -20.74 -29.75 37.55
C ILE A 30 -19.75 -30.72 38.24
N ILE A 31 -18.49 -30.32 38.35
CA ILE A 31 -17.46 -31.15 39.01
C ILE A 31 -17.79 -31.34 40.50
N ILE A 32 -18.17 -30.27 41.20
CA ILE A 32 -18.60 -30.34 42.60
C ILE A 32 -19.80 -31.31 42.73
N ALA A 33 -20.81 -31.20 41.87
CA ALA A 33 -21.93 -32.10 41.83
C ALA A 33 -21.52 -33.56 41.61
N MET A 34 -20.61 -33.82 40.64
CA MET A 34 -20.08 -35.17 40.37
C MET A 34 -19.28 -35.76 41.55
N ILE A 35 -18.65 -34.91 42.37
CA ILE A 35 -17.95 -35.33 43.58
C ILE A 35 -18.96 -35.59 44.72
N ALA A 36 -19.94 -34.72 44.89
CA ALA A 36 -20.96 -34.81 45.95
C ALA A 36 -21.76 -36.14 45.89
N VAL A 37 -21.96 -36.66 44.67
CA VAL A 37 -22.67 -37.97 44.51
C VAL A 37 -21.82 -39.20 44.87
N SER A 38 -20.63 -39.01 45.45
CA SER A 38 -19.72 -40.11 45.83
C SER A 38 -20.35 -41.13 46.79
N LYS A 39 -21.29 -40.68 47.61
CA LYS A 39 -22.00 -41.55 48.62
C LYS A 39 -23.21 -42.26 48.03
N LEU A 40 -23.62 -42.07 46.82
CA LEU A 40 -24.74 -42.70 46.15
C LEU A 40 -24.38 -44.15 45.72
N ASN A 41 -25.42 -44.99 45.49
CA ASN A 41 -25.23 -46.35 44.96
C ASN A 41 -24.53 -46.28 43.55
N LYS A 42 -23.85 -47.40 43.19
CA LYS A 42 -23.01 -47.50 42.01
C LYS A 42 -23.73 -47.12 40.68
N PRO A 43 -24.98 -47.62 40.40
CA PRO A 43 -25.67 -47.30 39.13
C PRO A 43 -25.97 -45.80 39.01
N LEU A 44 -26.56 -45.22 40.06
CA LEU A 44 -26.95 -43.82 40.09
C LEU A 44 -25.75 -42.87 39.98
N LYS A 45 -24.66 -43.18 40.70
CA LYS A 45 -23.40 -42.45 40.61
C LYS A 45 -22.81 -42.49 39.20
N LYS A 46 -22.83 -43.64 38.51
CA LYS A 46 -22.33 -43.79 37.15
C LYS A 46 -23.18 -42.96 36.19
N MET A 47 -24.51 -43.00 36.35
CA MET A 47 -25.43 -42.20 35.52
C MET A 47 -25.19 -40.69 35.66
N ILE A 48 -25.16 -40.18 36.91
CA ILE A 48 -24.96 -38.74 37.16
C ILE A 48 -23.60 -38.27 36.66
N ARG A 49 -22.54 -39.05 36.82
CA ARG A 49 -21.22 -38.71 36.29
C ARG A 49 -21.20 -38.69 34.75
N ALA A 50 -21.88 -39.63 34.09
CA ALA A 50 -22.00 -39.66 32.66
C ALA A 50 -22.76 -38.41 32.14
N GLN A 51 -23.88 -38.06 32.81
CA GLN A 51 -24.62 -36.81 32.49
C GLN A 51 -23.80 -35.57 32.76
N GLY A 52 -22.97 -35.54 33.83
CA GLY A 52 -22.05 -34.43 34.10
C GLY A 52 -21.03 -34.22 32.98
N TRP A 53 -20.44 -35.28 32.47
CA TRP A 53 -19.53 -35.16 31.32
C TRP A 53 -20.23 -34.68 30.04
N ILE A 54 -21.46 -35.16 29.79
CA ILE A 54 -22.27 -34.67 28.65
C ILE A 54 -22.59 -33.20 28.83
N ALA A 55 -22.96 -32.76 30.06
CA ALA A 55 -23.24 -31.36 30.35
C ALA A 55 -22.00 -30.46 30.16
N ILE A 56 -20.81 -30.94 30.55
CA ILE A 56 -19.55 -30.24 30.28
C ILE A 56 -19.34 -30.06 28.75
N LEU A 57 -19.48 -31.16 28.00
CA LEU A 57 -19.31 -31.10 26.53
C LEU A 57 -20.30 -30.13 25.89
N LEU A 58 -21.56 -30.18 26.26
CA LEU A 58 -22.60 -29.28 25.77
C LEU A 58 -22.30 -27.81 26.13
N SER A 59 -21.81 -27.56 27.38
CA SER A 59 -21.43 -26.19 27.77
C SER A 59 -20.29 -25.64 26.93
N VAL A 60 -19.29 -26.46 26.59
CA VAL A 60 -18.20 -26.05 25.67
C VAL A 60 -18.76 -25.66 24.31
N VAL A 61 -19.62 -26.52 23.73
CA VAL A 61 -20.20 -26.26 22.41
C VAL A 61 -21.02 -24.96 22.43
N VAL A 62 -21.85 -24.76 23.47
CA VAL A 62 -22.66 -23.54 23.59
C VAL A 62 -21.77 -22.28 23.73
N ILE A 63 -20.79 -22.34 24.64
CA ILE A 63 -19.91 -21.17 24.87
C ILE A 63 -19.05 -20.86 23.64
N VAL A 64 -18.50 -21.86 22.96
CA VAL A 64 -17.76 -21.65 21.71
C VAL A 64 -18.67 -21.02 20.64
N ASN A 65 -19.90 -21.53 20.50
CA ASN A 65 -20.86 -20.93 19.58
C ASN A 65 -21.15 -19.46 19.92
N LEU A 66 -21.38 -19.14 21.20
CA LEU A 66 -21.61 -17.77 21.65
C LEU A 66 -20.39 -16.86 21.43
N ILE A 67 -19.18 -17.36 21.57
CA ILE A 67 -17.95 -16.62 21.25
C ILE A 67 -17.87 -16.36 19.74
N CYS A 68 -18.10 -17.38 18.91
CA CYS A 68 -18.02 -17.27 17.47
C CYS A 68 -19.10 -16.35 16.88
N THR A 69 -20.33 -16.39 17.42
CA THR A 69 -21.46 -15.55 16.97
C THR A 69 -21.55 -14.19 17.67
N GLY A 70 -20.71 -13.97 18.69
CA GLY A 70 -20.63 -12.75 19.47
C GLY A 70 -19.30 -12.01 19.23
N PRO A 71 -18.39 -12.00 20.21
CA PRO A 71 -17.19 -11.16 20.14
C PRO A 71 -16.24 -11.50 18.98
N MET A 72 -16.27 -12.73 18.46
CA MET A 72 -15.43 -13.16 17.34
C MET A 72 -16.15 -13.09 15.97
N TYR A 73 -17.42 -12.71 15.95
CA TYR A 73 -18.24 -12.77 14.73
C TYR A 73 -17.63 -11.97 13.57
N SER A 74 -17.23 -10.74 13.82
CA SER A 74 -16.66 -9.87 12.79
C SER A 74 -15.36 -10.42 12.21
N MET A 75 -14.46 -10.92 13.07
CA MET A 75 -13.21 -11.53 12.63
C MET A 75 -13.45 -12.80 11.80
N ILE A 76 -14.35 -13.66 12.27
CA ILE A 76 -14.68 -14.92 11.57
C ILE A 76 -15.39 -14.63 10.25
N SER A 77 -16.34 -13.69 10.26
CA SER A 77 -17.06 -13.27 9.05
C SER A 77 -16.12 -12.65 8.01
N LEU A 78 -15.17 -11.82 8.46
CA LEU A 78 -14.15 -11.23 7.57
C LEU A 78 -13.21 -12.31 6.98
N ALA A 79 -12.80 -13.28 7.81
CA ALA A 79 -11.89 -14.35 7.39
C ALA A 79 -12.55 -15.41 6.49
N MET A 80 -13.85 -15.62 6.64
CA MET A 80 -14.63 -16.64 5.91
C MET A 80 -15.59 -16.03 4.88
N GLY A 81 -15.71 -14.71 4.83
CA GLY A 81 -16.65 -14.03 3.94
C GLY A 81 -16.20 -14.12 2.49
N GLU A 82 -16.98 -14.77 1.65
CA GLU A 82 -16.90 -14.65 0.20
C GLU A 82 -17.87 -13.55 -0.21
N GLY A 83 -17.32 -12.32 -0.39
CA GLY A 83 -18.10 -11.23 -0.98
C GLY A 83 -18.21 -11.42 -2.49
N SER A 84 -19.38 -11.19 -3.05
CA SER A 84 -19.55 -11.04 -4.49
C SER A 84 -20.38 -9.79 -4.78
N ILE A 85 -20.02 -9.09 -5.85
CA ILE A 85 -20.81 -7.97 -6.37
C ILE A 85 -21.32 -8.35 -7.76
N SER A 86 -22.49 -7.82 -8.15
CA SER A 86 -22.99 -8.02 -9.49
C SER A 86 -22.14 -7.29 -10.53
N GLU A 87 -22.12 -7.77 -11.76
CA GLU A 87 -21.42 -7.09 -12.87
C GLU A 87 -21.92 -5.65 -13.06
N GLU A 88 -23.22 -5.40 -12.89
CA GLU A 88 -23.82 -4.07 -12.96
C GLU A 88 -23.26 -3.14 -11.84
N THR A 89 -23.17 -3.65 -10.61
CA THR A 89 -22.60 -2.88 -9.48
C THR A 89 -21.12 -2.61 -9.70
N SER A 90 -20.38 -3.58 -10.23
CA SER A 90 -18.96 -3.43 -10.56
C SER A 90 -18.75 -2.36 -11.63
N ALA A 91 -19.53 -2.39 -12.71
CA ALA A 91 -19.46 -1.40 -13.78
C ALA A 91 -19.80 0.02 -13.28
N ALA A 92 -20.87 0.16 -12.49
CA ALA A 92 -21.25 1.45 -11.91
C ALA A 92 -20.17 1.97 -10.92
N ALA A 93 -19.51 1.08 -10.19
CA ALA A 93 -18.41 1.48 -9.31
C ALA A 93 -17.18 1.94 -10.11
N THR A 94 -16.88 1.31 -11.25
CA THR A 94 -15.78 1.74 -12.13
C THR A 94 -16.06 3.13 -12.70
N GLU A 95 -17.26 3.36 -13.27
CA GLU A 95 -17.67 4.68 -13.77
C GLU A 95 -17.56 5.76 -12.68
N LEU A 96 -18.05 5.48 -11.48
CA LEU A 96 -17.94 6.40 -10.35
C LEU A 96 -16.48 6.66 -9.93
N CYS A 97 -15.59 5.66 -10.00
CA CYS A 97 -14.17 5.84 -9.73
C CYS A 97 -13.49 6.74 -10.78
N GLU A 98 -13.89 6.61 -12.05
CA GLU A 98 -13.41 7.49 -13.12
C GLU A 98 -13.86 8.94 -12.87
N ASP A 99 -15.13 9.17 -12.58
CA ASP A 99 -15.68 10.50 -12.22
C ASP A 99 -14.93 11.12 -11.03
N ILE A 100 -14.69 10.34 -9.97
CA ILE A 100 -13.94 10.78 -8.79
C ILE A 100 -12.50 11.15 -9.15
N ALA A 101 -11.84 10.38 -10.01
CA ALA A 101 -10.49 10.64 -10.46
C ALA A 101 -10.43 11.92 -11.31
N GLU A 102 -11.38 12.14 -12.22
CA GLU A 102 -11.48 13.36 -13.03
C GLU A 102 -11.65 14.61 -12.16
N GLU A 103 -12.48 14.56 -11.12
CA GLU A 103 -12.64 15.66 -10.17
C GLU A 103 -11.45 15.82 -9.21
N GLY A 104 -10.70 14.74 -8.95
CA GLY A 104 -9.59 14.71 -8.00
C GLY A 104 -8.23 15.08 -8.59
N ILE A 105 -8.06 14.97 -9.91
CA ILE A 105 -6.82 15.36 -10.58
C ILE A 105 -6.76 16.88 -10.68
N VAL A 106 -5.68 17.49 -10.18
CA VAL A 106 -5.50 18.93 -10.12
C VAL A 106 -4.49 19.40 -11.15
N LEU A 107 -4.88 20.30 -12.03
CA LEU A 107 -3.99 21.03 -12.92
C LEU A 107 -3.48 22.28 -12.19
N LEU A 108 -2.24 22.22 -11.69
CA LEU A 108 -1.62 23.30 -10.92
C LEU A 108 -1.16 24.47 -11.80
N GLN A 109 -0.64 24.16 -12.98
CA GLN A 109 -0.28 25.16 -13.98
C GLN A 109 -0.42 24.59 -15.40
N ASN A 110 -0.66 25.48 -16.36
CA ASN A 110 -0.70 25.17 -17.79
C ASN A 110 -0.31 26.41 -18.58
N HIS A 111 0.98 26.58 -18.83
CA HIS A 111 1.53 27.69 -19.61
C HIS A 111 1.44 27.39 -21.11
N ASP A 112 1.28 28.42 -21.89
CA ASP A 112 1.27 28.37 -23.37
C ASP A 112 0.20 27.45 -23.99
N ASN A 113 -0.82 27.07 -23.21
CA ASN A 113 -1.83 26.06 -23.57
C ASN A 113 -1.20 24.71 -23.97
N THR A 114 -0.18 24.27 -23.24
CA THR A 114 0.50 22.97 -23.47
C THR A 114 -0.48 21.81 -23.38
N LEU A 115 -1.41 21.87 -22.45
CA LEU A 115 -2.51 20.91 -22.34
C LEU A 115 -3.83 21.57 -22.81
N PRO A 116 -4.74 20.79 -23.43
CA PRO A 116 -4.61 19.37 -23.78
C PRO A 116 -3.67 19.14 -24.96
N LEU A 117 -2.94 18.02 -24.92
CA LEU A 117 -2.14 17.60 -26.07
C LEU A 117 -3.03 17.15 -27.24
N ALA A 118 -2.53 17.36 -28.46
CA ALA A 118 -3.19 16.85 -29.65
C ALA A 118 -3.20 15.30 -29.65
N GLN A 119 -4.29 14.72 -30.10
CA GLN A 119 -4.38 13.26 -30.26
C GLN A 119 -3.31 12.76 -31.23
N GLY A 120 -2.69 11.63 -30.93
CA GLY A 120 -1.59 11.08 -31.71
C GLY A 120 -0.21 11.70 -31.39
N THR A 121 -0.12 12.61 -30.41
CA THR A 121 1.18 13.14 -29.96
C THR A 121 2.08 11.99 -29.50
N LYS A 122 3.33 12.01 -29.95
CA LYS A 122 4.39 11.13 -29.42
C LYS A 122 4.89 11.68 -28.09
N LEU A 123 5.06 10.81 -27.11
CA LEU A 123 5.47 11.18 -25.77
C LEU A 123 6.72 10.41 -25.32
N ASN A 124 7.71 11.13 -24.85
CA ASN A 124 8.78 10.59 -24.02
C ASN A 124 8.33 10.69 -22.56
N VAL A 125 8.11 9.55 -21.90
CA VAL A 125 7.65 9.53 -20.49
C VAL A 125 8.84 9.15 -19.62
N PHE A 126 9.46 10.15 -19.01
CA PHE A 126 10.62 10.01 -18.13
C PHE A 126 10.22 9.78 -16.67
N GLY A 127 11.17 9.28 -15.89
CA GLY A 127 11.03 8.91 -14.49
C GLY A 127 10.60 7.44 -14.33
N TRP A 128 11.35 6.69 -13.54
CA TRP A 128 11.06 5.29 -13.27
C TRP A 128 9.61 5.05 -12.78
N SER A 129 9.06 6.01 -12.06
CA SER A 129 7.68 5.98 -11.56
C SER A 129 6.63 5.91 -12.67
N SER A 130 6.97 6.21 -13.92
CA SER A 130 6.07 6.08 -15.07
C SER A 130 5.64 4.64 -15.33
N THR A 131 6.54 3.68 -15.13
CA THR A 131 6.27 2.23 -15.25
C THR A 131 5.75 1.60 -13.98
N ASN A 132 5.93 2.26 -12.84
CA ASN A 132 5.52 1.80 -11.52
C ASN A 132 4.80 2.89 -10.72
N PRO A 133 3.68 3.46 -11.20
CA PRO A 133 2.94 4.48 -10.48
C PRO A 133 2.30 3.93 -9.20
N ILE A 134 1.87 4.84 -8.33
CA ILE A 134 1.18 4.51 -7.09
C ILE A 134 -0.32 4.56 -7.36
N TYR A 135 -1.00 3.41 -7.28
CA TYR A 135 -2.44 3.30 -7.52
C TYR A 135 -3.27 3.29 -6.24
N GLY A 136 -2.63 3.14 -5.09
CA GLY A 136 -3.30 3.10 -3.80
C GLY A 136 -2.32 3.00 -2.66
N GLY A 137 -2.83 3.12 -1.44
CA GLY A 137 -2.06 2.93 -0.21
C GLY A 137 -1.84 1.46 0.12
N THR A 138 -1.30 1.21 1.30
CA THR A 138 -1.17 -0.12 1.89
C THR A 138 -2.14 -0.27 3.07
N GLY A 139 -2.22 -1.47 3.65
CA GLY A 139 -3.18 -1.74 4.72
C GLY A 139 -4.62 -1.72 4.19
N SER A 140 -5.52 -1.02 4.86
CA SER A 140 -6.93 -0.90 4.45
C SER A 140 -7.13 -0.08 3.17
N GLY A 141 -6.15 0.73 2.77
CA GLY A 141 -6.13 1.47 1.49
C GLY A 141 -5.50 0.69 0.33
N GLY A 142 -5.13 -0.57 0.54
CA GLY A 142 -4.54 -1.41 -0.50
C GLY A 142 -5.54 -1.76 -1.61
N LEU A 143 -5.05 -1.78 -2.85
CA LEU A 143 -5.84 -2.26 -3.98
C LEU A 143 -6.01 -3.79 -3.91
N SER A 144 -7.16 -4.26 -4.41
CA SER A 144 -7.41 -5.69 -4.58
C SER A 144 -7.01 -6.13 -5.99
N ASP A 145 -6.17 -7.17 -6.08
CA ASP A 145 -5.80 -7.80 -7.36
C ASP A 145 -7.00 -8.44 -8.09
N ALA A 146 -8.17 -8.51 -7.44
CA ALA A 146 -9.39 -9.02 -8.04
C ALA A 146 -10.01 -8.05 -9.07
N TYR A 147 -9.58 -6.78 -9.07
CA TYR A 147 -10.09 -5.76 -9.96
C TYR A 147 -9.00 -5.26 -10.91
N PRO A 148 -9.31 -5.07 -12.20
CA PRO A 148 -8.34 -4.58 -13.17
C PRO A 148 -7.97 -3.13 -12.85
N THR A 149 -6.68 -2.83 -12.98
CA THR A 149 -6.14 -1.47 -12.92
C THR A 149 -5.61 -1.11 -14.29
N VAL A 150 -5.88 0.09 -14.77
CA VAL A 150 -5.29 0.59 -16.02
C VAL A 150 -3.99 1.33 -15.69
N PRO A 151 -2.81 0.79 -16.06
CA PRO A 151 -1.54 1.46 -15.86
C PRO A 151 -1.47 2.81 -16.60
N LEU A 152 -0.69 3.77 -16.06
CA LEU A 152 -0.54 5.11 -16.66
C LEU A 152 -0.21 5.06 -18.16
N LEU A 153 0.79 4.24 -18.53
CA LEU A 153 1.24 4.15 -19.93
C LEU A 153 0.19 3.49 -20.84
N GLU A 154 -0.59 2.55 -20.30
CA GLU A 154 -1.72 1.97 -21.02
C GLU A 154 -2.86 2.99 -21.17
N GLY A 155 -3.14 3.78 -20.13
CA GLY A 155 -4.10 4.88 -20.17
C GLY A 155 -3.75 5.91 -21.24
N LEU A 156 -2.48 6.34 -21.31
CA LEU A 156 -1.99 7.24 -22.35
C LEU A 156 -2.18 6.64 -23.76
N LYS A 157 -1.87 5.37 -23.94
CA LYS A 157 -2.08 4.67 -25.22
C LYS A 157 -3.57 4.57 -25.57
N ASN A 158 -4.43 4.28 -24.60
CA ASN A 158 -5.88 4.21 -24.81
C ASN A 158 -6.47 5.57 -25.18
N ALA A 159 -5.89 6.65 -24.66
CA ALA A 159 -6.22 8.02 -25.03
C ALA A 159 -5.66 8.44 -26.41
N GLY A 160 -4.94 7.55 -27.09
CA GLY A 160 -4.45 7.76 -28.46
C GLY A 160 -3.07 8.41 -28.56
N PHE A 161 -2.29 8.43 -27.47
CA PHE A 161 -0.90 8.87 -27.48
C PHE A 161 0.06 7.75 -27.86
N ASP A 162 1.17 8.09 -28.48
CA ASP A 162 2.24 7.17 -28.86
C ASP A 162 3.41 7.33 -27.87
N VAL A 163 3.60 6.34 -26.99
CA VAL A 163 4.61 6.38 -25.92
C VAL A 163 5.89 5.70 -26.36
N ASN A 164 7.03 6.33 -26.10
CA ASN A 164 8.36 5.80 -26.40
C ASN A 164 8.63 4.50 -25.66
N GLN A 165 8.68 3.39 -26.40
CA GLN A 165 8.85 2.04 -25.83
C GLN A 165 10.30 1.76 -25.39
N ASP A 166 11.30 2.49 -25.87
CA ASP A 166 12.68 2.32 -25.43
C ASP A 166 12.84 2.82 -23.98
N LEU A 167 12.18 3.94 -23.62
CA LEU A 167 12.10 4.42 -22.24
C LEU A 167 11.37 3.42 -21.33
N VAL A 168 10.23 2.91 -21.77
CA VAL A 168 9.45 1.91 -20.99
C VAL A 168 10.34 0.70 -20.68
N LYS A 169 10.96 0.14 -21.71
CA LYS A 169 11.83 -1.03 -21.57
C LYS A 169 13.02 -0.75 -20.66
N PHE A 170 13.67 0.40 -20.77
CA PHE A 170 14.77 0.80 -19.94
C PHE A 170 14.40 0.80 -18.45
N TYR A 171 13.26 1.39 -18.10
CA TYR A 171 12.79 1.42 -16.69
C TYR A 171 12.35 0.05 -16.18
N GLU A 172 11.70 -0.77 -17.00
CA GLU A 172 11.31 -2.14 -16.63
C GLU A 172 12.54 -3.04 -16.39
N GLU A 173 13.59 -2.90 -17.22
CA GLU A 173 14.85 -3.62 -17.06
C GLU A 173 15.64 -3.13 -15.84
N TYR A 174 15.58 -1.83 -15.52
CA TYR A 174 16.20 -1.28 -14.32
C TYR A 174 15.58 -1.85 -13.05
N ARG A 175 14.25 -1.76 -12.91
CA ARG A 175 13.53 -2.30 -11.77
C ARG A 175 12.05 -2.50 -12.09
N SER A 176 11.53 -3.70 -11.85
CA SER A 176 10.14 -4.06 -12.17
C SER A 176 9.14 -3.86 -11.03
N THR A 177 9.60 -3.65 -9.78
CA THR A 177 8.71 -3.58 -8.63
C THR A 177 8.98 -2.37 -7.76
N ARG A 178 7.90 -1.70 -7.34
CA ARG A 178 7.97 -0.58 -6.40
C ARG A 178 8.33 -1.06 -4.99
N PRO A 179 9.17 -0.29 -4.24
CA PRO A 179 9.38 -0.51 -2.82
C PRO A 179 8.07 -0.42 -2.04
N THR A 180 7.88 -1.32 -1.08
CA THR A 180 6.66 -1.36 -0.28
C THR A 180 6.80 -0.45 0.94
N VAL A 181 5.84 0.49 1.10
CA VAL A 181 5.73 1.38 2.24
C VAL A 181 4.37 1.18 2.91
N GLY A 182 4.37 0.78 4.17
CA GLY A 182 3.15 0.54 4.95
C GLY A 182 3.43 -0.23 6.24
N MET A 183 2.38 -0.67 6.92
CA MET A 183 2.49 -1.37 8.21
C MET A 183 3.27 -2.71 8.15
N TRP A 184 3.44 -3.29 6.98
CA TRP A 184 4.12 -4.58 6.79
C TRP A 184 5.52 -4.46 6.20
N GLY A 185 5.97 -3.25 5.89
CA GLY A 185 7.28 -2.95 5.36
C GLY A 185 7.45 -1.46 5.14
N GLN A 186 8.66 -0.96 5.40
CA GLN A 186 8.99 0.45 5.25
C GLN A 186 10.27 0.58 4.41
N ASP A 187 10.14 0.31 3.12
CA ASP A 187 11.21 0.54 2.14
C ASP A 187 10.98 1.90 1.47
N TRP A 188 11.69 2.92 1.96
CA TRP A 188 11.62 4.31 1.52
C TRP A 188 12.56 4.62 0.34
N THR A 189 13.12 3.60 -0.28
CA THR A 189 13.90 3.76 -1.49
C THR A 189 13.08 4.45 -2.58
N ILE A 190 13.68 5.47 -3.21
CA ILE A 190 13.12 6.16 -4.38
C ILE A 190 13.89 5.66 -5.59
N PRO A 191 13.35 4.69 -6.34
CA PRO A 191 14.06 4.15 -7.49
C PRO A 191 14.09 5.15 -8.63
N GLU A 192 15.29 5.50 -9.07
CA GLU A 192 15.55 6.26 -10.29
C GLU A 192 16.94 5.84 -10.80
N PRO A 193 17.12 5.57 -12.11
CA PRO A 193 18.44 5.28 -12.68
C PRO A 193 19.42 6.43 -12.46
N SER A 194 20.70 6.10 -12.34
CA SER A 194 21.76 7.11 -12.33
C SER A 194 21.97 7.70 -13.72
N MET A 195 22.59 8.88 -13.81
CA MET A 195 22.96 9.48 -15.09
C MET A 195 23.90 8.59 -15.90
N GLU A 196 24.79 7.85 -15.24
CA GLU A 196 25.65 6.87 -15.90
C GLU A 196 24.86 5.73 -16.58
N GLU A 197 23.78 5.25 -15.95
CA GLU A 197 22.91 4.23 -16.53
C GLU A 197 22.13 4.77 -17.74
N TYR A 198 21.64 6.00 -17.66
CA TYR A 198 21.01 6.68 -18.80
C TYR A 198 21.97 6.87 -19.98
N ASP A 199 23.17 7.37 -19.72
CA ASP A 199 24.20 7.62 -20.74
C ASP A 199 24.66 6.31 -21.39
N ASN A 200 24.92 5.27 -20.60
CA ASN A 200 25.33 3.97 -21.11
C ASN A 200 24.26 3.31 -22.00
N ALA A 201 22.99 3.60 -21.75
CA ALA A 201 21.87 3.11 -22.55
C ALA A 201 21.52 4.03 -23.74
N GLY A 202 22.12 5.24 -23.84
CA GLY A 202 21.84 6.22 -24.90
C GLY A 202 20.40 6.71 -24.93
N ILE A 203 19.76 6.77 -23.75
CA ILE A 203 18.32 7.01 -23.63
C ILE A 203 17.94 8.42 -24.03
N PHE A 204 18.70 9.45 -23.62
CA PHE A 204 18.37 10.83 -23.92
C PHE A 204 18.45 11.14 -25.41
N GLU A 205 19.48 10.64 -26.09
CA GLU A 205 19.66 10.78 -27.52
C GLU A 205 18.52 10.12 -28.31
N SER A 206 18.17 8.88 -27.96
CA SER A 206 17.09 8.15 -28.64
C SER A 206 15.72 8.79 -28.38
N ALA A 207 15.48 9.28 -27.16
CA ALA A 207 14.26 9.95 -26.79
C ALA A 207 14.08 11.27 -27.57
N LYS A 208 15.15 12.06 -27.72
CA LYS A 208 15.14 13.30 -28.48
C LYS A 208 14.84 13.08 -29.98
N GLU A 209 15.33 11.98 -30.54
CA GLU A 209 15.00 11.60 -31.93
C GLU A 209 13.54 11.12 -32.07
N TYR A 210 12.92 10.62 -30.99
CA TYR A 210 11.57 10.10 -31.02
C TYR A 210 10.50 11.20 -30.96
N SER A 211 10.63 12.16 -30.05
CA SER A 211 9.66 13.26 -29.83
C SER A 211 10.31 14.47 -29.18
N ASP A 212 9.74 15.64 -29.42
CA ASP A 212 10.04 16.92 -28.76
C ASP A 212 9.16 17.20 -27.53
N THR A 213 8.29 16.27 -27.15
CA THR A 213 7.40 16.42 -26.01
C THR A 213 7.80 15.43 -24.92
N ALA A 214 8.09 15.94 -23.73
CA ALA A 214 8.43 15.16 -22.55
C ALA A 214 7.34 15.24 -21.48
N MET A 215 7.08 14.09 -20.86
CA MET A 215 6.33 13.97 -19.61
C MET A 215 7.31 13.42 -18.56
N VAL A 216 7.34 14.01 -17.38
CA VAL A 216 8.14 13.53 -16.25
C VAL A 216 7.20 13.09 -15.14
N VAL A 217 7.38 11.87 -14.63
CA VAL A 217 6.53 11.29 -13.60
C VAL A 217 7.31 11.11 -12.31
N ILE A 218 6.93 11.85 -11.29
CA ILE A 218 7.49 11.77 -9.95
C ILE A 218 6.46 11.16 -9.03
N ALA A 219 6.86 10.21 -8.17
CA ALA A 219 5.93 9.58 -7.24
C ALA A 219 6.49 9.45 -5.83
N ARG A 220 5.60 9.56 -4.82
CA ARG A 220 5.92 9.36 -3.41
C ARG A 220 4.91 8.43 -2.77
N SER A 221 5.42 7.32 -2.25
CA SER A 221 4.62 6.35 -1.52
C SER A 221 4.18 6.88 -0.16
N GLY A 222 3.07 6.40 0.32
CA GLY A 222 2.58 6.56 1.68
C GLY A 222 1.69 5.36 1.99
N GLY A 223 1.47 5.09 3.27
CA GLY A 223 0.66 3.94 3.64
C GLY A 223 0.29 3.92 5.11
N GLU A 224 -0.77 3.18 5.42
CA GLU A 224 -1.21 2.96 6.78
C GLU A 224 -0.12 2.31 7.62
N GLY A 225 0.16 2.86 8.82
CA GLY A 225 1.17 2.34 9.73
C GLY A 225 2.63 2.66 9.34
N ALA A 226 2.84 3.60 8.40
CA ALA A 226 4.17 4.06 7.98
C ALA A 226 4.19 5.59 7.87
N ASP A 227 4.67 6.25 8.92
CA ASP A 227 4.90 7.68 8.91
C ASP A 227 6.10 8.02 8.02
N LEU A 228 6.06 9.20 7.39
CA LEU A 228 7.14 9.65 6.52
C LEU A 228 8.45 9.81 7.28
N PRO A 229 9.59 9.41 6.72
CA PRO A 229 10.88 9.69 7.31
C PRO A 229 11.14 11.20 7.30
N THR A 230 11.68 11.71 8.40
CA THR A 230 12.01 13.13 8.58
C THR A 230 13.33 13.52 7.90
N SER A 231 14.11 12.53 7.48
CA SER A 231 15.38 12.70 6.76
C SER A 231 15.61 11.50 5.85
N LEU A 232 16.32 11.70 4.74
CA LEU A 232 16.84 10.63 3.89
C LEU A 232 18.20 10.12 4.36
N ASP A 233 18.77 10.67 5.44
CA ASP A 233 20.02 10.20 6.02
C ASP A 233 19.78 8.92 6.84
N PRO A 234 20.36 7.77 6.44
CA PRO A 234 20.20 6.51 7.17
C PRO A 234 20.87 6.51 8.56
N ASN A 235 21.70 7.53 8.87
CA ASN A 235 22.35 7.67 10.17
C ASN A 235 21.52 8.53 11.15
N VAL A 236 20.46 9.18 10.70
CA VAL A 236 19.54 9.89 11.58
C VAL A 236 18.64 8.86 12.26
N GLU A 237 18.73 8.80 13.60
CA GLU A 237 17.74 8.07 14.41
C GLU A 237 16.40 8.81 14.30
N ASP A 238 15.55 8.33 13.43
CA ASP A 238 14.17 8.75 13.40
C ASP A 238 13.45 8.10 14.58
N ASN A 239 12.72 8.88 15.39
CA ASN A 239 11.97 8.37 16.54
C ASN A 239 10.84 7.39 16.15
N PHE A 240 10.57 7.25 14.87
CA PHE A 240 9.63 6.29 14.31
C PHE A 240 10.27 4.94 13.91
N GLN A 241 11.56 4.75 14.20
CA GLN A 241 12.28 3.51 13.87
C GLN A 241 11.83 2.27 14.67
N ASP A 242 11.03 2.42 15.69
CA ASP A 242 10.48 1.31 16.48
C ASP A 242 9.39 0.52 15.72
N GLY A 243 9.63 0.32 14.42
CA GLY A 243 8.96 -0.69 13.65
C GLY A 243 7.44 -0.61 13.66
N GLY A 244 6.84 0.53 13.36
CA GLY A 244 5.40 0.67 13.13
C GLY A 244 4.51 -0.06 14.15
N THR A 245 3.25 0.17 14.14
CA THR A 245 2.23 -0.40 15.06
C THR A 245 2.24 -1.95 15.14
N PHE A 246 2.92 -2.64 14.21
CA PHE A 246 2.91 -4.10 14.08
C PHE A 246 4.32 -4.73 13.98
N GLY A 247 5.38 -4.04 14.45
CA GLY A 247 6.71 -4.63 14.51
C GLY A 247 7.33 -4.92 13.14
N SER A 248 7.13 -4.03 12.18
CA SER A 248 7.74 -4.14 10.85
C SER A 248 9.26 -4.20 10.94
N SER A 249 9.86 -5.05 10.16
CA SER A 249 11.30 -5.13 9.97
C SER A 249 11.83 -3.75 9.52
N GLY A 250 12.79 -3.23 10.22
CA GLY A 250 13.47 -1.95 10.13
C GLY A 250 13.30 -1.12 8.86
N LEU A 251 13.48 0.17 9.01
CA LEU A 251 13.48 1.13 7.91
C LEU A 251 14.55 0.75 6.89
N ARG A 252 14.20 0.82 5.61
CA ARG A 252 15.12 0.73 4.49
C ARG A 252 15.14 2.05 3.75
N TYR A 253 16.33 2.57 3.56
CA TYR A 253 16.59 3.69 2.66
C TYR A 253 17.29 3.19 1.40
N SER A 254 17.41 4.07 0.40
CA SER A 254 18.16 3.77 -0.80
C SER A 254 19.59 3.33 -0.45
N GLU A 255 20.08 2.27 -1.11
CA GLU A 255 21.48 1.83 -1.03
C GLU A 255 22.37 2.68 -1.95
N ASN A 256 21.79 3.52 -2.80
CA ASN A 256 22.50 4.40 -3.70
C ASN A 256 23.00 5.62 -2.93
N LYS A 257 24.31 5.83 -2.92
CA LYS A 257 24.92 6.94 -2.16
C LYS A 257 24.50 8.32 -2.66
N ASP A 258 24.19 8.45 -3.93
CA ASP A 258 23.73 9.67 -4.58
C ASP A 258 22.26 10.01 -4.29
N ASP A 259 21.48 9.07 -3.77
CA ASP A 259 20.14 9.32 -3.25
C ASP A 259 20.13 9.74 -1.76
N LEU A 260 21.23 9.49 -1.04
CA LEU A 260 21.35 9.75 0.39
C LEU A 260 21.88 11.16 0.62
N ASP A 261 21.00 12.12 0.71
CA ASP A 261 21.33 13.51 1.04
C ASP A 261 20.74 13.87 2.41
N ALA A 262 21.62 14.05 3.41
CA ALA A 262 21.24 14.41 4.76
C ALA A 262 20.54 15.76 4.89
N SER A 263 20.61 16.61 3.85
CA SER A 263 19.93 17.91 3.79
C SER A 263 18.52 17.83 3.23
N LYS A 264 18.12 16.68 2.68
CA LYS A 264 16.82 16.46 2.03
C LYS A 264 15.91 15.53 2.85
N HIS A 265 14.63 15.64 2.60
CA HIS A 265 13.61 14.74 3.13
C HIS A 265 12.77 14.11 2.00
N TYR A 266 11.95 13.13 2.35
CA TYR A 266 11.24 12.28 1.39
C TYR A 266 10.28 13.02 0.44
N LEU A 267 9.81 14.20 0.80
CA LEU A 267 8.90 15.01 -0.02
C LEU A 267 9.60 15.92 -1.04
N GLU A 268 10.93 15.99 -1.02
CA GLU A 268 11.77 16.66 -2.02
C GLU A 268 12.15 15.68 -3.14
N LEU A 269 12.67 16.21 -4.27
CA LEU A 269 13.29 15.36 -5.29
C LEU A 269 14.55 14.70 -4.74
N SER A 270 14.73 13.39 -5.00
CA SER A 270 16.01 12.74 -4.78
C SER A 270 17.08 13.34 -5.70
N ASN A 271 18.35 13.13 -5.40
CA ASN A 271 19.43 13.64 -6.25
C ASN A 271 19.39 13.04 -7.66
N ARG A 272 18.94 11.80 -7.81
CA ARG A 272 18.79 11.16 -9.12
C ARG A 272 17.59 11.69 -9.89
N GLU A 273 16.45 11.89 -9.22
CA GLU A 273 15.28 12.53 -9.85
C GLU A 273 15.59 13.95 -10.30
N GLN A 274 16.32 14.72 -9.48
CA GLN A 274 16.76 16.07 -9.83
C GLN A 274 17.67 16.04 -11.05
N ALA A 275 18.70 15.18 -11.07
CA ALA A 275 19.62 15.07 -12.19
C ALA A 275 18.92 14.65 -13.50
N MET A 276 17.97 13.73 -13.42
CA MET A 276 17.15 13.33 -14.56
C MET A 276 16.31 14.50 -15.08
N LEU A 277 15.63 15.23 -14.19
CA LEU A 277 14.80 16.38 -14.56
C LEU A 277 15.65 17.51 -15.18
N ASP A 278 16.80 17.84 -14.58
CA ASP A 278 17.74 18.84 -15.10
C ASP A 278 18.16 18.48 -16.52
N ARG A 279 18.51 17.20 -16.75
CA ARG A 279 18.93 16.72 -18.06
C ARG A 279 17.79 16.74 -19.10
N VAL A 280 16.57 16.40 -18.68
CA VAL A 280 15.39 16.50 -19.56
C VAL A 280 15.13 17.97 -19.90
N ALA A 281 15.28 18.90 -18.96
CA ALA A 281 15.10 20.33 -19.19
C ALA A 281 16.14 20.94 -20.12
N GLU A 282 17.31 20.33 -20.31
CA GLU A 282 18.29 20.73 -21.33
C GLU A 282 17.83 20.40 -22.77
N ASP A 283 17.04 19.33 -22.92
CA ASP A 283 16.67 18.79 -24.23
C ASP A 283 15.26 19.17 -24.67
N TYR A 284 14.37 19.57 -23.76
CA TYR A 284 12.95 19.80 -24.03
C TYR A 284 12.48 21.16 -23.54
N ASP A 285 11.82 21.94 -24.43
CA ASP A 285 11.21 23.23 -24.10
C ASP A 285 9.78 23.07 -23.50
N ASN A 286 9.18 21.89 -23.66
CA ASN A 286 7.81 21.58 -23.23
C ASN A 286 7.78 20.32 -22.40
N ILE A 287 7.80 20.48 -21.09
CA ILE A 287 7.74 19.40 -20.13
C ILE A 287 6.38 19.43 -19.41
N ILE A 288 5.74 18.26 -19.34
CA ILE A 288 4.54 18.01 -18.53
C ILE A 288 5.00 17.24 -17.30
N LEU A 289 4.90 17.85 -16.13
CA LEU A 289 5.21 17.18 -14.87
C LEU A 289 3.95 16.52 -14.30
N VAL A 290 4.03 15.23 -13.99
CA VAL A 290 2.98 14.47 -13.29
C VAL A 290 3.48 14.10 -11.90
N VAL A 291 2.77 14.57 -10.88
CA VAL A 291 3.06 14.26 -9.47
C VAL A 291 2.06 13.23 -8.97
N ASN A 292 2.51 12.01 -8.81
CA ASN A 292 1.74 10.89 -8.29
C ASN A 292 2.15 10.61 -6.83
N ALA A 293 1.61 11.35 -5.89
CA ALA A 293 2.01 11.28 -4.51
C ALA A 293 0.81 11.09 -3.56
N ALA A 294 1.00 10.21 -2.56
CA ALA A 294 0.05 10.05 -1.47
C ALA A 294 0.08 11.22 -0.46
N ASN A 295 1.13 12.05 -0.53
CA ASN A 295 1.39 13.17 0.36
C ASN A 295 1.68 14.44 -0.45
N THR A 296 1.55 15.61 0.18
CA THR A 296 1.90 16.88 -0.44
C THR A 296 3.42 16.96 -0.63
N MET A 297 3.87 17.00 -1.88
CA MET A 297 5.29 17.19 -2.22
C MET A 297 5.67 18.68 -2.23
N GLU A 298 6.95 18.96 -2.01
CA GLU A 298 7.54 20.27 -2.27
C GLU A 298 7.77 20.44 -3.77
N LEU A 299 7.12 21.46 -4.36
CA LEU A 299 7.16 21.72 -5.80
C LEU A 299 7.97 23.00 -6.13
N GLY A 300 8.81 23.48 -5.22
CA GLY A 300 9.64 24.67 -5.44
C GLY A 300 10.52 24.57 -6.68
N PHE A 301 11.02 23.38 -6.99
CA PHE A 301 11.85 23.09 -8.15
C PHE A 301 11.16 23.38 -9.51
N VAL A 302 9.84 23.42 -9.54
CA VAL A 302 9.10 23.78 -10.78
C VAL A 302 9.43 25.20 -11.22
N SER A 303 9.64 26.11 -10.29
CA SER A 303 10.00 27.50 -10.59
C SER A 303 11.42 27.66 -11.13
N ASP A 304 12.28 26.69 -10.93
CA ASP A 304 13.67 26.69 -11.38
C ASP A 304 13.80 26.15 -12.83
N HIS A 305 12.70 25.61 -13.39
CA HIS A 305 12.67 25.00 -14.72
C HIS A 305 11.57 25.64 -15.59
N GLU A 306 11.92 26.65 -16.37
CA GLU A 306 10.99 27.33 -17.29
C GLU A 306 10.39 26.39 -18.33
N GLN A 307 11.02 25.26 -18.58
CA GLN A 307 10.60 24.22 -19.52
C GLN A 307 9.39 23.43 -19.01
N ILE A 308 9.13 23.41 -17.69
CA ILE A 308 7.93 22.78 -17.13
C ILE A 308 6.72 23.68 -17.41
N LYS A 309 5.96 23.33 -18.43
CA LYS A 309 4.81 24.12 -18.88
C LYS A 309 3.50 23.71 -18.20
N SER A 310 3.38 22.46 -17.81
CA SER A 310 2.17 21.95 -17.15
C SER A 310 2.52 21.04 -15.97
N VAL A 311 1.75 21.16 -14.89
CA VAL A 311 1.87 20.36 -13.67
C VAL A 311 0.48 19.90 -13.24
#